data_a1405dadef69646489ab91a380e9207c
#
_entry.id   a1405dadef69646489ab91a380e9207c
#
_cell.length_a   1.000
_cell.length_b   1.000
_cell.length_c   1.000
_cell.angle_alpha   90.00
_cell.angle_beta   90.00
_cell.angle_gamma   90.00
#
_symmetry.space_group_name_H-M   'P 1'
#
loop_
_entity.id
_entity.type
_entity.pdbx_description
1 polymer ?
#
loop_
_entity_poly.entity_id
_entity_poly.type
_entity_poly.pdbx_seq_one_letter_code
_entity_poly.pdbx_strand_id
1 'polypeptide(L)'
;MTSTQYPNINEAHSVPYYEETQKRTLGQKLRKIRNTIYMLLAYICPNNKLRQWMHRRRGVHIGKNVYIGMFCFFDNLHPEYIYIEDNVAINAGCMILTHFNPMQHLSAIFQARVAPVLIKSGTMVAVRSTIMPGVCIGKNAIVSAGSVVEKDVKDYTIVKGVPAKTVGEFSALVGE
;
A
#
# COMPACT_ATOMS: atom_id res chain seq x y z
N MET A 1 -0.16 -13.77 19.15
CA MET A 1 -0.77 -12.42 19.05
C MET A 1 -1.96 -12.52 18.12
N THR A 2 -3.12 -12.23 18.63
CA THR A 2 -4.44 -12.54 18.07
C THR A 2 -4.74 -11.81 16.77
N SER A 3 -5.44 -12.48 15.87
CA SER A 3 -5.87 -12.11 14.50
C SER A 3 -6.80 -10.88 14.38
N THR A 4 -6.87 -10.02 15.40
CA THR A 4 -7.82 -8.93 15.52
C THR A 4 -7.23 -7.54 15.24
N GLN A 5 -5.99 -7.42 14.75
CA GLN A 5 -5.31 -6.13 14.65
C GLN A 5 -5.53 -5.40 13.29
N TYR A 6 -6.11 -6.06 12.30
CA TYR A 6 -6.34 -5.46 10.99
C TYR A 6 -7.82 -5.54 10.61
N PRO A 7 -8.39 -4.50 9.99
CA PRO A 7 -9.72 -4.59 9.42
C PRO A 7 -9.77 -5.74 8.42
N ASN A 8 -10.92 -6.39 8.33
CA ASN A 8 -11.12 -7.50 7.40
C ASN A 8 -10.81 -7.03 5.98
N ILE A 9 -9.73 -7.55 5.40
CA ILE A 9 -9.22 -7.14 4.07
C ILE A 9 -10.26 -7.39 2.98
N ASN A 10 -11.21 -8.30 3.24
CA ASN A 10 -12.29 -8.63 2.33
C ASN A 10 -13.44 -7.60 2.34
N GLU A 11 -13.45 -6.65 3.27
CA GLU A 11 -14.39 -5.55 3.28
C GLU A 11 -13.92 -4.42 2.36
N ALA A 12 -13.98 -4.66 1.07
CA ALA A 12 -13.85 -3.61 0.09
C ALA A 12 -15.10 -2.73 0.16
N HIS A 13 -14.96 -1.52 0.66
CA HIS A 13 -16.04 -0.55 0.61
C HIS A 13 -16.11 0.03 -0.80
N SER A 14 -17.19 -0.27 -1.51
CA SER A 14 -17.53 0.49 -2.72
C SER A 14 -17.99 1.87 -2.27
N VAL A 15 -17.14 2.87 -2.42
CA VAL A 15 -17.48 4.26 -2.13
C VAL A 15 -18.01 4.87 -3.43
N PRO A 16 -19.26 5.37 -3.48
CA PRO A 16 -19.75 6.06 -4.66
C PRO A 16 -18.83 7.24 -5.01
N TYR A 17 -18.55 7.43 -6.29
CA TYR A 17 -17.70 8.53 -6.82
C TYR A 17 -18.07 9.92 -6.26
N TYR A 18 -19.36 10.13 -5.94
CA TYR A 18 -19.90 11.39 -5.46
C TYR A 18 -19.64 11.71 -3.98
N GLU A 19 -19.30 10.75 -3.13
CA GLU A 19 -19.06 11.06 -1.71
C GLU A 19 -17.79 11.90 -1.49
N GLU A 20 -16.84 11.86 -2.42
CA GLU A 20 -15.66 12.74 -2.37
C GLU A 20 -15.98 14.23 -2.61
N THR A 21 -17.11 14.54 -3.24
CA THR A 21 -17.51 15.93 -3.55
C THR A 21 -18.36 16.58 -2.45
N GLN A 22 -18.72 15.84 -1.40
CA GLN A 22 -19.41 16.44 -0.25
C GLN A 22 -18.57 17.56 0.37
N LYS A 23 -19.23 18.62 0.82
CA LYS A 23 -18.62 19.80 1.43
C LYS A 23 -17.73 19.41 2.61
N ARG A 24 -16.44 19.29 2.36
CA ARG A 24 -15.44 18.97 3.39
C ARG A 24 -15.39 20.08 4.44
N THR A 25 -15.38 19.68 5.70
CA THR A 25 -15.14 20.62 6.81
C THR A 25 -13.74 21.26 6.69
N LEU A 26 -13.53 22.40 7.30
CA LEU A 26 -12.23 23.09 7.31
C LEU A 26 -11.13 22.15 7.84
N GLY A 27 -11.40 21.39 8.90
CA GLY A 27 -10.44 20.43 9.46
C GLY A 27 -10.04 19.33 8.46
N GLN A 28 -10.99 18.81 7.67
CA GLN A 28 -10.70 17.81 6.62
C GLN A 28 -9.86 18.42 5.49
N LYS A 29 -10.10 19.67 5.11
CA LYS A 29 -9.29 20.39 4.11
C LYS A 29 -7.85 20.58 4.60
N LEU A 30 -7.67 21.03 5.84
CA LEU A 30 -6.34 21.21 6.45
C LEU A 30 -5.60 19.86 6.57
N ARG A 31 -6.28 18.79 6.97
CA ARG A 31 -5.72 17.44 7.01
C ARG A 31 -5.23 16.98 5.63
N LYS A 32 -6.02 17.22 4.58
CA LYS A 32 -5.63 16.88 3.20
C LYS A 32 -4.37 17.64 2.76
N ILE A 33 -4.32 18.96 3.00
CA ILE A 33 -3.15 19.79 2.68
C ILE A 33 -1.91 19.25 3.41
N ARG A 34 -2.01 19.05 4.72
CA ARG A 34 -0.92 18.48 5.53
C ARG A 34 -0.44 17.13 4.98
N ASN A 35 -1.37 16.22 4.67
CA ASN A 35 -1.05 14.90 4.15
C ASN A 35 -0.34 14.98 2.80
N THR A 36 -0.76 15.90 1.92
CA THR A 36 -0.10 16.15 0.63
C THR A 36 1.32 16.67 0.82
N ILE A 37 1.53 17.63 1.74
CA ILE A 37 2.87 18.14 2.05
C ILE A 37 3.78 17.00 2.56
N TYR A 38 3.32 16.21 3.52
CA TYR A 38 4.12 15.08 4.02
C TYR A 38 4.39 14.04 2.93
N MET A 39 3.45 13.80 2.00
CA MET A 39 3.68 12.91 0.87
C MET A 39 4.81 13.42 -0.02
N LEU A 40 4.77 14.69 -0.42
CA LEU A 40 5.78 15.29 -1.29
C LEU A 40 7.16 15.29 -0.63
N LEU A 41 7.23 15.66 0.66
CA LEU A 41 8.47 15.64 1.42
C LEU A 41 9.00 14.20 1.58
N ALA A 42 8.15 13.23 1.89
CA ALA A 42 8.54 11.83 2.00
C ALA A 42 9.06 11.26 0.68
N TYR A 43 8.50 11.69 -0.44
CA TYR A 43 8.86 11.23 -1.77
C TYR A 43 10.35 11.45 -2.09
N ILE A 44 10.90 12.61 -1.73
CA ILE A 44 12.30 13.00 -2.01
C ILE A 44 13.24 12.91 -0.80
N CYS A 45 12.71 12.63 0.40
CA CYS A 45 13.51 12.61 1.62
C CYS A 45 14.55 11.48 1.60
N PRO A 46 15.87 11.74 1.77
CA PRO A 46 16.88 10.69 1.76
C PRO A 46 16.91 9.86 3.06
N ASN A 47 16.41 10.40 4.17
CA ASN A 47 16.44 9.72 5.46
C ASN A 47 15.25 8.79 5.64
N ASN A 48 15.48 7.47 5.75
CA ASN A 48 14.44 6.47 5.89
C ASN A 48 13.56 6.65 7.15
N LYS A 49 14.17 7.00 8.30
CA LYS A 49 13.40 7.19 9.55
C LYS A 49 12.45 8.37 9.46
N LEU A 50 12.91 9.49 8.87
CA LEU A 50 12.10 10.68 8.67
C LEU A 50 10.99 10.42 7.65
N ARG A 51 11.28 9.68 6.57
CA ARG A 51 10.30 9.27 5.57
C ARG A 51 9.18 8.42 6.18
N GLN A 52 9.53 7.41 7.00
CA GLN A 52 8.54 6.62 7.74
C GLN A 52 7.70 7.49 8.69
N TRP A 53 8.33 8.41 9.42
CA TRP A 53 7.63 9.32 10.32
C TRP A 53 6.58 10.15 9.57
N MET A 54 6.94 10.72 8.41
CA MET A 54 5.99 11.48 7.58
C MET A 54 4.82 10.60 7.11
N HIS A 55 5.08 9.36 6.68
CA HIS A 55 4.02 8.44 6.29
C HIS A 55 3.12 8.05 7.48
N ARG A 56 3.68 7.77 8.67
CA ARG A 56 2.88 7.54 9.88
C ARG A 56 2.00 8.74 10.24
N ARG A 57 2.50 9.97 10.06
CA ARG A 57 1.70 11.21 10.28
C ARG A 57 0.54 11.36 9.30
N ARG A 58 0.60 10.72 8.16
CA ARG A 58 -0.49 10.67 7.18
C ARG A 58 -1.53 9.58 7.51
N GLY A 59 -1.21 8.65 8.39
CA GLY A 59 -2.08 7.54 8.79
C GLY A 59 -1.59 6.16 8.34
N VAL A 60 -0.47 6.05 7.62
CA VAL A 60 0.09 4.75 7.23
C VAL A 60 0.54 3.98 8.47
N HIS A 61 0.13 2.73 8.57
CA HIS A 61 0.54 1.81 9.62
C HIS A 61 1.85 1.14 9.24
N ILE A 62 2.93 1.41 9.99
CA ILE A 62 4.27 0.92 9.68
C ILE A 62 4.84 0.25 10.92
N GLY A 63 5.24 -1.00 10.78
CA GLY A 63 5.86 -1.82 11.83
C GLY A 63 7.29 -1.43 12.15
N LYS A 64 8.01 -2.37 12.79
CA LYS A 64 9.41 -2.22 13.19
C LYS A 64 10.32 -2.68 12.06
N ASN A 65 11.55 -2.13 12.02
CA ASN A 65 12.60 -2.52 11.08
C ASN A 65 12.13 -2.50 9.60
N VAL A 66 11.33 -1.48 9.23
CA VAL A 66 10.84 -1.30 7.85
C VAL A 66 11.81 -0.43 7.08
N TYR A 67 12.07 -0.79 5.83
CA TYR A 67 12.74 0.06 4.87
C TYR A 67 11.74 0.55 3.81
N ILE A 68 11.70 1.85 3.58
CA ILE A 68 10.93 2.46 2.50
C ILE A 68 11.91 3.25 1.64
N GLY A 69 12.04 2.92 0.37
CA GLY A 69 12.91 3.60 -0.58
C GLY A 69 12.45 5.02 -0.92
N MET A 70 13.32 5.79 -1.56
CA MET A 70 12.94 7.10 -2.11
C MET A 70 11.96 6.93 -3.29
N PHE A 71 11.24 8.00 -3.61
CA PHE A 71 10.31 8.03 -4.74
C PHE A 71 9.15 7.02 -4.65
N CYS A 72 8.88 6.50 -3.46
CA CYS A 72 7.70 5.67 -3.23
C CYS A 72 6.46 6.54 -3.13
N PHE A 73 5.42 6.18 -3.87
CA PHE A 73 4.11 6.80 -3.81
C PHE A 73 3.15 5.93 -2.98
N PHE A 74 2.75 6.42 -1.82
CA PHE A 74 1.72 5.82 -0.99
C PHE A 74 0.46 6.63 -1.13
N ASP A 75 -0.65 5.97 -1.36
CA ASP A 75 -1.95 6.59 -1.59
C ASP A 75 -2.15 7.90 -0.79
N ASN A 76 -2.64 8.94 -1.47
CA ASN A 76 -2.81 10.25 -0.86
C ASN A 76 -4.21 10.46 -0.27
N LEU A 77 -5.20 9.75 -0.78
CA LEU A 77 -6.59 9.91 -0.34
C LEU A 77 -6.87 9.08 0.90
N HIS A 78 -6.40 7.83 0.91
CA HIS A 78 -6.66 6.85 1.96
C HIS A 78 -5.38 6.18 2.47
N PRO A 79 -4.38 6.94 2.95
CA PRO A 79 -3.13 6.39 3.47
C PRO A 79 -3.35 5.51 4.72
N GLU A 80 -4.45 5.71 5.45
CA GLU A 80 -4.85 4.92 6.61
C GLU A 80 -5.21 3.47 6.31
N TYR A 81 -5.40 3.12 5.04
CA TYR A 81 -5.63 1.74 4.59
C TYR A 81 -4.34 1.02 4.16
N ILE A 82 -3.17 1.61 4.39
CA ILE A 82 -1.88 0.95 4.13
C ILE A 82 -1.32 0.39 5.44
N TYR A 83 -1.13 -0.94 5.47
CA TYR A 83 -0.59 -1.69 6.59
C TYR A 83 0.70 -2.38 6.18
N ILE A 84 1.80 -2.06 6.84
CA ILE A 84 3.13 -2.61 6.61
C ILE A 84 3.60 -3.22 7.92
N GLU A 85 3.78 -4.52 7.95
CA GLU A 85 4.26 -5.24 9.13
C GLU A 85 5.77 -5.08 9.35
N ASP A 86 6.31 -5.83 10.32
CA ASP A 86 7.72 -5.76 10.70
C ASP A 86 8.64 -6.37 9.61
N ASN A 87 9.88 -5.89 9.55
CA ASN A 87 10.94 -6.40 8.66
C ASN A 87 10.59 -6.33 7.16
N VAL A 88 9.76 -5.42 6.73
CA VAL A 88 9.38 -5.23 5.33
C VAL A 88 10.35 -4.26 4.64
N ALA A 89 10.74 -4.60 3.42
CA ALA A 89 11.51 -3.72 2.54
C ALA A 89 10.67 -3.31 1.31
N ILE A 90 10.37 -2.02 1.19
CA ILE A 90 9.75 -1.44 0.00
C ILE A 90 10.81 -0.60 -0.70
N ASN A 91 11.28 -1.06 -1.86
CA ASN A 91 12.36 -0.42 -2.58
C ASN A 91 11.89 0.82 -3.36
N ALA A 92 12.86 1.56 -3.92
CA ALA A 92 12.60 2.86 -4.53
C ALA A 92 11.58 2.82 -5.67
N GLY A 93 10.77 3.86 -5.76
CA GLY A 93 9.82 4.07 -6.85
C GLY A 93 8.57 3.17 -6.81
N CYS A 94 8.34 2.45 -5.73
CA CYS A 94 7.13 1.63 -5.58
C CYS A 94 5.87 2.48 -5.40
N MET A 95 4.74 1.96 -5.87
CA MET A 95 3.42 2.56 -5.70
C MET A 95 2.54 1.63 -4.87
N ILE A 96 1.92 2.17 -3.80
CA ILE A 96 0.95 1.45 -2.98
C ILE A 96 -0.38 2.20 -3.08
N LEU A 97 -1.36 1.60 -3.72
CA LEU A 97 -2.66 2.18 -3.99
C LEU A 97 -3.74 1.52 -3.15
N THR A 98 -4.61 2.30 -2.55
CA THR A 98 -5.73 1.82 -1.71
C THR A 98 -7.08 2.19 -2.29
N HIS A 99 -7.10 2.94 -3.39
CA HIS A 99 -8.34 3.31 -4.06
C HIS A 99 -8.21 3.20 -5.57
N PHE A 100 -9.36 2.95 -6.20
CA PHE A 100 -9.58 3.06 -7.63
C PHE A 100 -10.84 3.91 -7.83
N ASN A 101 -10.73 4.98 -8.60
CA ASN A 101 -11.82 5.92 -8.78
C ASN A 101 -12.03 6.22 -10.27
N PRO A 102 -12.89 5.46 -10.97
CA PRO A 102 -13.17 5.68 -12.38
C PRO A 102 -13.91 7.00 -12.59
N MET A 103 -13.77 7.56 -13.78
CA MET A 103 -14.57 8.73 -14.19
C MET A 103 -16.07 8.38 -14.21
N GLN A 104 -16.91 9.38 -13.92
CA GLN A 104 -18.37 9.19 -13.75
C GLN A 104 -19.04 8.45 -14.94
N HIS A 105 -18.63 8.72 -16.17
CA HIS A 105 -19.20 8.06 -17.36
C HIS A 105 -18.88 6.56 -17.45
N LEU A 106 -17.88 6.10 -16.71
CA LEU A 106 -17.51 4.68 -16.61
C LEU A 106 -18.11 3.97 -15.40
N SER A 107 -18.85 4.68 -14.54
CA SER A 107 -19.39 4.15 -13.28
C SER A 107 -20.37 2.98 -13.46
N ALA A 108 -21.00 2.86 -14.62
CA ALA A 108 -21.85 1.72 -14.96
C ALA A 108 -21.06 0.42 -15.21
N ILE A 109 -19.76 0.53 -15.55
CA ILE A 109 -18.88 -0.61 -15.88
C ILE A 109 -17.91 -0.86 -14.72
N PHE A 110 -17.35 0.21 -14.14
CA PHE A 110 -16.39 0.15 -13.07
C PHE A 110 -16.89 0.96 -11.87
N GLN A 111 -17.02 0.29 -10.73
CA GLN A 111 -17.36 0.97 -9.49
C GLN A 111 -16.10 1.51 -8.81
N ALA A 112 -16.20 2.68 -8.18
CA ALA A 112 -15.16 3.19 -7.30
C ALA A 112 -14.95 2.20 -6.14
N ARG A 113 -13.70 1.94 -5.81
CA ARG A 113 -13.33 0.98 -4.77
C ARG A 113 -12.26 1.57 -3.88
N VAL A 114 -12.46 1.44 -2.57
CA VAL A 114 -11.42 1.67 -1.56
C VAL A 114 -11.21 0.35 -0.84
N ALA A 115 -9.98 -0.12 -0.76
CA ALA A 115 -9.66 -1.37 -0.11
C ALA A 115 -8.26 -1.34 0.53
N PRO A 116 -8.09 -1.91 1.74
CA PRO A 116 -6.80 -1.91 2.42
C PRO A 116 -5.77 -2.75 1.68
N VAL A 117 -4.51 -2.32 1.79
CA VAL A 117 -3.34 -3.09 1.36
C VAL A 117 -2.59 -3.54 2.60
N LEU A 118 -2.31 -4.84 2.68
CA LEU A 118 -1.51 -5.44 3.75
C LEU A 118 -0.22 -6.04 3.18
N ILE A 119 0.91 -5.61 3.72
CA ILE A 119 2.22 -6.18 3.39
C ILE A 119 2.75 -6.85 4.65
N LYS A 120 2.75 -8.19 4.65
CA LYS A 120 3.12 -8.99 5.82
C LYS A 120 4.62 -9.04 6.07
N SER A 121 4.97 -9.45 7.27
CA SER A 121 6.35 -9.43 7.79
C SER A 121 7.35 -10.15 6.89
N GLY A 122 8.56 -9.58 6.78
CA GLY A 122 9.66 -10.15 6.00
C GLY A 122 9.54 -9.97 4.49
N THR A 123 8.49 -9.35 4.00
CA THR A 123 8.25 -9.16 2.56
C THR A 123 9.22 -8.16 1.94
N MET A 124 9.65 -8.46 0.72
CA MET A 124 10.41 -7.54 -0.12
C MET A 124 9.61 -7.13 -1.35
N VAL A 125 9.35 -5.84 -1.50
CA VAL A 125 8.78 -5.24 -2.72
C VAL A 125 9.92 -4.56 -3.48
N ALA A 126 10.32 -5.14 -4.61
CA ALA A 126 11.43 -4.63 -5.40
C ALA A 126 11.05 -3.34 -6.16
N VAL A 127 12.06 -2.66 -6.68
CA VAL A 127 11.95 -1.32 -7.29
C VAL A 127 10.83 -1.21 -8.33
N ARG A 128 10.14 -0.06 -8.34
CA ARG A 128 9.10 0.30 -9.32
C ARG A 128 7.94 -0.69 -9.43
N SER A 129 7.67 -1.45 -8.37
CA SER A 129 6.47 -2.31 -8.33
C SER A 129 5.25 -1.52 -7.91
N THR A 130 4.09 -1.94 -8.39
CA THR A 130 2.78 -1.36 -8.04
C THR A 130 1.93 -2.40 -7.32
N ILE A 131 1.40 -2.03 -6.15
CA ILE A 131 0.46 -2.86 -5.38
C ILE A 131 -0.91 -2.22 -5.49
N MET A 132 -1.87 -3.00 -5.99
CA MET A 132 -3.24 -2.54 -6.25
C MET A 132 -4.12 -2.59 -5.00
N PRO A 133 -5.23 -1.85 -4.97
CA PRO A 133 -6.15 -1.82 -3.84
C PRO A 133 -6.68 -3.20 -3.46
N GLY A 134 -6.69 -3.51 -2.18
CA GLY A 134 -7.23 -4.75 -1.62
C GLY A 134 -6.25 -5.93 -1.64
N VAL A 135 -5.01 -5.73 -2.03
CA VAL A 135 -4.01 -6.80 -2.10
C VAL A 135 -3.39 -7.10 -0.73
N CYS A 136 -3.34 -8.37 -0.38
CA CYS A 136 -2.55 -8.89 0.72
C CYS A 136 -1.28 -9.58 0.18
N ILE A 137 -0.10 -9.10 0.58
CA ILE A 137 1.17 -9.76 0.28
C ILE A 137 1.59 -10.58 1.48
N GLY A 138 1.76 -11.88 1.29
CA GLY A 138 2.09 -12.87 2.30
C GLY A 138 3.46 -12.66 2.95
N LYS A 139 3.69 -13.37 4.06
CA LYS A 139 4.96 -13.32 4.80
C LYS A 139 6.12 -13.78 3.94
N ASN A 140 7.27 -13.11 4.09
CA ASN A 140 8.49 -13.45 3.37
C ASN A 140 8.30 -13.56 1.86
N ALA A 141 7.28 -12.96 1.28
CA ALA A 141 7.07 -12.95 -0.16
C ALA A 141 8.00 -11.95 -0.84
N ILE A 142 8.26 -12.18 -2.12
CA ILE A 142 9.10 -11.30 -2.95
C ILE A 142 8.30 -10.84 -4.15
N VAL A 143 8.13 -9.54 -4.28
CA VAL A 143 7.59 -8.90 -5.47
C VAL A 143 8.75 -8.44 -6.34
N SER A 144 8.92 -9.04 -7.51
CA SER A 144 10.01 -8.69 -8.44
C SER A 144 9.84 -7.28 -9.00
N ALA A 145 10.96 -6.67 -9.38
CA ALA A 145 10.99 -5.30 -9.89
C ALA A 145 10.02 -5.07 -11.07
N GLY A 146 9.36 -3.90 -11.07
CA GLY A 146 8.44 -3.50 -12.13
C GLY A 146 7.15 -4.31 -12.21
N SER A 147 6.82 -5.10 -11.20
CA SER A 147 5.60 -5.92 -11.20
C SER A 147 4.37 -5.12 -10.80
N VAL A 148 3.20 -5.49 -11.35
CA VAL A 148 1.89 -4.97 -10.94
C VAL A 148 1.11 -6.09 -10.27
N VAL A 149 0.95 -5.98 -8.95
CA VAL A 149 0.28 -6.98 -8.12
C VAL A 149 -1.18 -6.61 -7.95
N GLU A 150 -2.07 -7.42 -8.57
CA GLU A 150 -3.52 -7.20 -8.59
C GLU A 150 -4.29 -8.21 -7.73
N LYS A 151 -3.61 -9.26 -7.27
CA LYS A 151 -4.18 -10.36 -6.47
C LYS A 151 -3.28 -10.65 -5.28
N ASP A 152 -3.86 -11.26 -4.26
CA ASP A 152 -3.12 -11.70 -3.09
C ASP A 152 -1.95 -12.61 -3.46
N VAL A 153 -0.87 -12.42 -2.73
CA VAL A 153 0.36 -13.21 -2.84
C VAL A 153 0.48 -14.10 -1.61
N LYS A 154 0.71 -15.39 -1.81
CA LYS A 154 0.89 -16.35 -0.70
C LYS A 154 2.20 -16.08 0.04
N ASP A 155 2.28 -16.59 1.27
CA ASP A 155 3.52 -16.58 2.04
C ASP A 155 4.63 -17.33 1.27
N TYR A 156 5.88 -16.89 1.40
CA TYR A 156 7.07 -17.49 0.80
C TYR A 156 7.02 -17.64 -0.73
N THR A 157 6.35 -16.73 -1.41
CA THR A 157 6.13 -16.78 -2.86
C THR A 157 6.86 -15.64 -3.57
N ILE A 158 7.42 -15.94 -4.74
CA ILE A 158 8.00 -14.94 -5.64
C ILE A 158 6.99 -14.67 -6.77
N VAL A 159 6.61 -13.40 -6.92
CA VAL A 159 5.74 -12.95 -8.01
C VAL A 159 6.45 -11.98 -8.94
N LYS A 160 6.12 -12.03 -10.24
CA LYS A 160 6.74 -11.20 -11.28
C LYS A 160 5.77 -10.89 -12.42
N GLY A 161 5.91 -9.71 -13.02
CA GLY A 161 5.26 -9.33 -14.28
C GLY A 161 4.10 -8.38 -14.14
N VAL A 162 3.42 -8.10 -15.28
CA VAL A 162 2.24 -7.23 -15.40
C VAL A 162 1.18 -7.96 -16.22
N PRO A 163 0.11 -8.47 -15.59
CA PRO A 163 -0.07 -8.61 -14.14
C PRO A 163 0.93 -9.59 -13.52
N ALA A 164 1.21 -9.42 -12.23
CA ALA A 164 2.14 -10.29 -11.51
C ALA A 164 1.59 -11.71 -11.37
N LYS A 165 2.44 -12.70 -11.64
CA LYS A 165 2.15 -14.13 -11.50
C LYS A 165 3.22 -14.78 -10.64
N THR A 166 2.86 -15.85 -9.95
CA THR A 166 3.82 -16.68 -9.22
C THR A 166 4.84 -17.29 -10.19
N VAL A 167 6.12 -17.07 -9.88
CA VAL A 167 7.26 -17.61 -10.65
C VAL A 167 8.13 -18.53 -9.81
N GLY A 168 7.90 -18.56 -8.49
CA GLY A 168 8.61 -19.46 -7.57
C GLY A 168 7.96 -19.45 -6.20
N GLU A 169 8.16 -20.54 -5.49
CA GLU A 169 7.84 -20.69 -4.07
C GLU A 169 9.11 -21.21 -3.38
N PHE A 170 9.39 -20.72 -2.19
CA PHE A 170 10.51 -21.20 -1.39
C PHE A 170 9.99 -21.61 -0.03
N SER A 171 10.27 -22.84 0.36
CA SER A 171 10.07 -23.27 1.74
C SER A 171 11.05 -22.51 2.63
N ALA A 172 10.69 -22.27 3.88
CA ALA A 172 11.45 -21.49 4.85
C ALA A 172 12.92 -21.94 4.97
N LEU A 173 13.76 -21.48 4.03
CA LEU A 173 15.22 -21.54 4.13
C LEU A 173 15.78 -20.38 4.96
N VAL A 174 14.92 -19.59 5.56
CA VAL A 174 15.31 -18.54 6.49
C VAL A 174 15.28 -19.20 7.88
N GLY A 175 16.45 -19.56 8.35
CA GLY A 175 16.63 -20.13 9.68
C GLY A 175 15.88 -19.33 10.73
N GLU A 176 15.23 -20.05 11.64
CA GLU A 176 14.65 -19.57 12.86
C GLU A 176 15.69 -18.85 13.74
#